data_80086ac6edac51a624af85d18adb122e
#
_entry.id   80086ac6edac51a624af85d18adb122e
#
_cell.length_a   1.000
_cell.length_b   1.000
_cell.length_c   1.000
_cell.angle_alpha   90.00
_cell.angle_beta   90.00
_cell.angle_gamma   90.00
#
_symmetry.space_group_name_H-M   'P 1'
#
loop_
_entity.id
_entity.type
_entity.pdbx_description
1 polymer ?
#
loop_
_entity_poly.entity_id
_entity_poly.type
_entity_poly.pdbx_seq_one_letter_code
_entity_poly.pdbx_strand_id
1 'polypeptide(L)'
;MDTFLAIASKRDQREYADREIPEEVVRRILEAGRIAGSASNRQPWRFIALESAEAREQVAATVYTPPNILGSKLAVAIVVQGNRGFDAGRAAQNMMLAAWNDGVTSCPNGMPDAGKAGEVLGLGEDEHVLNVISFGYPARERNPEERLVEEWLSRAKR
;
A
#
# COMPACT_ATOMS: atom_id res chain seq x y z
N MET A 1 -3.11 18.34 2.48
CA MET A 1 -2.67 18.46 1.06
C MET A 1 -3.90 18.54 0.18
N ASP A 2 -3.84 19.28 -0.93
CA ASP A 2 -4.90 19.27 -1.95
C ASP A 2 -5.01 17.90 -2.62
N THR A 3 -6.23 17.48 -2.99
CA THR A 3 -6.49 16.14 -3.55
C THR A 3 -5.75 15.92 -4.86
N PHE A 4 -5.79 16.90 -5.76
CA PHE A 4 -5.10 16.78 -7.04
C PHE A 4 -3.58 16.70 -6.85
N LEU A 5 -3.03 17.50 -5.94
CA LEU A 5 -1.61 17.47 -5.60
C LEU A 5 -1.21 16.10 -5.02
N ALA A 6 -2.03 15.51 -4.16
CA ALA A 6 -1.78 14.17 -3.63
C ALA A 6 -1.71 13.12 -4.75
N ILE A 7 -2.68 13.13 -5.67
CA ILE A 7 -2.73 12.22 -6.81
C ILE A 7 -1.52 12.40 -7.73
N ALA A 8 -1.21 13.65 -8.08
CA ALA A 8 -0.17 13.97 -9.05
C ALA A 8 1.25 13.75 -8.49
N SER A 9 1.47 13.99 -7.19
CA SER A 9 2.77 13.91 -6.55
C SER A 9 3.10 12.54 -5.94
N LYS A 10 2.10 11.71 -5.62
CA LYS A 10 2.32 10.39 -5.00
C LYS A 10 3.25 9.53 -5.84
N ARG A 11 4.24 8.95 -5.20
CA ARG A 11 5.22 8.02 -5.81
C ARG A 11 5.42 6.79 -4.92
N ASP A 12 5.69 5.67 -5.57
CA ASP A 12 6.11 4.46 -4.86
C ASP A 12 7.57 4.62 -4.41
N GLN A 13 7.80 4.37 -3.13
CA GLN A 13 9.14 4.38 -2.54
C GLN A 13 9.37 3.08 -1.78
N ARG A 14 10.60 2.58 -1.84
CA ARG A 14 10.99 1.26 -1.34
C ARG A 14 12.04 1.32 -0.24
N GLU A 15 12.56 2.51 0.04
CA GLU A 15 13.52 2.78 1.10
C GLU A 15 12.85 3.63 2.17
N TYR A 16 12.85 3.14 3.40
CA TYR A 16 12.16 3.76 4.52
C TYR A 16 13.15 4.20 5.59
N ALA A 17 12.84 5.32 6.24
CA ALA A 17 13.55 5.79 7.42
C ALA A 17 13.24 4.90 8.63
N ASP A 18 14.17 4.81 9.56
CA ASP A 18 13.95 4.16 10.85
C ASP A 18 13.13 5.06 11.78
N ARG A 19 11.85 5.26 11.40
CA ARG A 19 10.90 6.10 12.11
C ARG A 19 9.54 5.43 12.13
N GLU A 20 8.99 5.23 13.32
CA GLU A 20 7.67 4.64 13.50
C GLU A 20 6.56 5.53 12.94
N ILE A 21 5.50 4.90 12.43
CA ILE A 21 4.29 5.57 11.98
C ILE A 21 3.35 5.70 13.18
N PRO A 22 2.92 6.91 13.57
CA PRO A 22 1.98 7.08 14.66
C PRO A 22 0.69 6.29 14.47
N GLU A 23 0.12 5.76 15.56
CA GLU A 23 -1.08 4.90 15.50
C GLU A 23 -2.27 5.60 14.82
N GLU A 24 -2.46 6.89 15.05
CA GLU A 24 -3.52 7.67 14.41
C GLU A 24 -3.35 7.77 12.88
N VAL A 25 -2.09 7.76 12.38
CA VAL A 25 -1.80 7.74 10.94
C VAL A 25 -2.07 6.35 10.37
N VAL A 26 -1.65 5.28 11.08
CA VAL A 26 -1.96 3.89 10.69
C VAL A 26 -3.47 3.70 10.60
N ARG A 27 -4.21 4.15 11.62
CA ARG A 27 -5.69 4.07 11.64
C ARG A 27 -6.32 4.81 10.46
N ARG A 28 -5.81 5.99 10.11
CA ARG A 28 -6.30 6.78 8.97
C ARG A 28 -6.03 6.08 7.64
N ILE A 29 -4.87 5.45 7.48
CA ILE A 29 -4.53 4.65 6.30
C ILE A 29 -5.52 3.48 6.14
N LEU A 30 -5.75 2.71 7.18
CA LEU A 30 -6.66 1.57 7.15
C LEU A 30 -8.11 2.00 6.90
N GLU A 31 -8.54 3.09 7.54
CA GLU A 31 -9.88 3.65 7.37
C GLU A 31 -10.11 4.16 5.94
N ALA A 32 -9.12 4.78 5.31
CA ALA A 32 -9.20 5.21 3.91
C ALA A 32 -9.46 4.03 2.96
N GLY A 33 -8.86 2.87 3.23
CA GLY A 33 -9.16 1.64 2.52
C GLY A 33 -10.57 1.14 2.80
N ARG A 34 -10.97 1.11 4.08
CA ARG A 34 -12.28 0.60 4.52
C ARG A 34 -13.45 1.35 3.89
N ILE A 35 -13.37 2.68 3.81
CA ILE A 35 -14.44 3.54 3.25
C ILE A 35 -14.45 3.62 1.72
N ALA A 36 -13.56 2.91 1.03
CA ALA A 36 -13.56 2.90 -0.42
C ALA A 36 -14.89 2.39 -0.97
N GLY A 37 -15.34 2.98 -2.08
CA GLY A 37 -16.57 2.51 -2.74
C GLY A 37 -16.36 1.15 -3.42
N SER A 38 -17.40 0.31 -3.42
CA SER A 38 -17.44 -0.96 -4.12
C SER A 38 -18.78 -1.20 -4.84
N ALA A 39 -18.78 -2.11 -5.79
CA ALA A 39 -20.00 -2.47 -6.51
C ALA A 39 -21.08 -2.97 -5.53
N SER A 40 -22.25 -2.35 -5.57
CA SER A 40 -23.37 -2.62 -4.64
C SER A 40 -22.99 -2.55 -3.17
N ASN A 41 -21.97 -1.76 -2.83
CA ASN A 41 -21.41 -1.61 -1.47
C ASN A 41 -21.05 -2.94 -0.79
N ARG A 42 -20.59 -3.92 -1.55
CA ARG A 42 -20.25 -5.26 -1.05
C ARG A 42 -19.01 -5.30 -0.17
N GLN A 43 -18.07 -4.38 -0.38
CA GLN A 43 -16.81 -4.28 0.38
C GLN A 43 -16.08 -5.63 0.47
N PRO A 44 -15.71 -6.23 -0.69
CA PRO A 44 -15.23 -7.63 -0.76
C PRO A 44 -13.78 -7.80 -0.37
N TRP A 45 -13.29 -6.99 0.54
CA TRP A 45 -11.91 -6.97 1.01
C TRP A 45 -11.84 -7.00 2.53
N ARG A 46 -10.71 -7.48 3.01
CA ARG A 46 -10.22 -7.23 4.36
C ARG A 46 -8.73 -6.89 4.33
N PHE A 47 -8.29 -6.20 5.33
CA PHE A 47 -6.90 -5.77 5.47
C PHE A 47 -6.27 -6.51 6.64
N ILE A 48 -5.10 -7.15 6.40
CA ILE A 48 -4.32 -7.82 7.43
C ILE A 48 -3.06 -7.00 7.63
N ALA A 49 -2.95 -6.30 8.76
CA ALA A 49 -1.73 -5.64 9.17
C ALA A 49 -0.72 -6.67 9.67
N LEU A 50 0.49 -6.66 9.13
CA LEU A 50 1.58 -7.56 9.51
C LEU A 50 2.36 -6.94 10.66
N GLU A 51 1.84 -7.10 11.88
CA GLU A 51 2.37 -6.41 13.07
C GLU A 51 3.67 -7.05 13.59
N SER A 52 3.75 -8.39 13.59
CA SER A 52 4.94 -9.08 14.08
C SER A 52 6.07 -9.16 13.05
N ALA A 53 7.31 -9.21 13.51
CA ALA A 53 8.47 -9.44 12.65
C ALA A 53 8.35 -10.77 11.89
N GLU A 54 7.89 -11.82 12.58
CA GLU A 54 7.68 -13.14 12.00
C GLU A 54 6.66 -13.11 10.85
N ALA A 55 5.50 -12.48 11.04
CA ALA A 55 4.49 -12.34 9.99
C ALA A 55 5.04 -11.57 8.77
N ARG A 56 5.83 -10.51 9.00
CA ARG A 56 6.49 -9.78 7.93
C ARG A 56 7.51 -10.64 7.17
N GLU A 57 8.34 -11.41 7.86
CA GLU A 57 9.32 -12.30 7.26
C GLU A 57 8.65 -13.37 6.40
N GLN A 58 7.63 -14.03 6.92
CA GLN A 58 6.89 -15.06 6.19
C GLN A 58 6.23 -14.51 4.92
N VAL A 59 5.55 -13.36 5.00
CA VAL A 59 4.93 -12.73 3.84
C VAL A 59 5.98 -12.13 2.89
N ALA A 60 7.07 -11.57 3.40
CA ALA A 60 8.15 -11.06 2.57
C ALA A 60 8.75 -12.14 1.65
N ALA A 61 8.82 -13.39 2.11
CA ALA A 61 9.30 -14.52 1.31
C ALA A 61 8.37 -14.85 0.10
N THR A 62 7.15 -14.30 0.05
CA THR A 62 6.18 -14.54 -1.02
C THR A 62 6.13 -13.43 -2.08
N VAL A 63 6.86 -12.33 -1.92
CA VAL A 63 6.88 -11.19 -2.86
C VAL A 63 8.16 -11.16 -3.69
N TYR A 64 8.13 -10.44 -4.84
CA TYR A 64 9.30 -10.28 -5.70
C TYR A 64 10.47 -9.55 -5.03
N THR A 65 10.18 -8.66 -4.08
CA THR A 65 11.21 -7.80 -3.45
C THR A 65 11.03 -7.79 -1.93
N PRO A 66 11.47 -8.85 -1.23
CA PRO A 66 11.36 -8.98 0.22
C PRO A 66 11.83 -7.76 1.03
N PRO A 67 12.92 -7.06 0.67
CA PRO A 67 13.40 -5.90 1.41
C PRO A 67 12.38 -4.77 1.55
N ASN A 68 11.43 -4.64 0.61
CA ASN A 68 10.38 -3.61 0.70
C ASN A 68 9.46 -3.82 1.91
N ILE A 69 9.15 -5.08 2.23
CA ILE A 69 8.32 -5.42 3.41
C ILE A 69 9.15 -5.38 4.68
N LEU A 70 10.35 -5.99 4.65
CA LEU A 70 11.22 -6.09 5.83
C LEU A 70 11.69 -4.73 6.34
N GLY A 71 11.95 -3.78 5.43
CA GLY A 71 12.37 -2.42 5.78
C GLY A 71 11.22 -1.47 6.13
N SER A 72 9.96 -1.88 5.93
CA SER A 72 8.79 -1.03 6.21
C SER A 72 8.42 -1.01 7.70
N LYS A 73 7.71 0.03 8.11
CA LYS A 73 7.18 0.18 9.49
C LYS A 73 5.74 -0.31 9.61
N LEU A 74 5.04 -0.42 8.49
CA LEU A 74 3.72 -1.04 8.38
C LEU A 74 3.67 -1.80 7.06
N ALA A 75 3.20 -3.03 7.08
CA ALA A 75 2.85 -3.77 5.88
C ALA A 75 1.41 -4.29 6.01
N VAL A 76 0.62 -4.14 4.95
CA VAL A 76 -0.79 -4.51 4.95
C VAL A 76 -1.07 -5.40 3.74
N ALA A 77 -1.50 -6.64 4.01
CA ALA A 77 -2.01 -7.51 2.97
C ALA A 77 -3.48 -7.16 2.66
N ILE A 78 -3.77 -6.95 1.39
CA ILE A 78 -5.13 -6.74 0.89
C ILE A 78 -5.66 -8.08 0.42
N VAL A 79 -6.63 -8.61 1.15
CA VAL A 79 -7.29 -9.89 0.86
C VAL A 79 -8.64 -9.60 0.20
N VAL A 80 -8.96 -10.38 -0.81
CA VAL A 80 -10.18 -10.21 -1.62
C VAL A 80 -10.92 -11.52 -1.74
N GLN A 81 -12.25 -11.46 -1.69
CA GLN A 81 -13.13 -12.58 -2.02
C GLN A 81 -13.51 -12.55 -3.50
N GLY A 82 -13.34 -13.67 -4.19
CA GLY A 82 -13.67 -13.83 -5.61
C GLY A 82 -12.89 -12.85 -6.50
N ASN A 83 -13.36 -12.62 -7.71
CA ASN A 83 -12.71 -11.74 -8.69
C ASN A 83 -13.14 -10.27 -8.53
N ARG A 84 -12.65 -9.59 -7.49
CA ARG A 84 -13.00 -8.19 -7.13
C ARG A 84 -11.79 -7.25 -7.09
N GLY A 85 -10.79 -7.51 -7.91
CA GLY A 85 -9.54 -6.74 -7.94
C GLY A 85 -9.74 -5.24 -8.22
N PHE A 86 -10.72 -4.85 -9.03
CA PHE A 86 -10.99 -3.44 -9.29
C PHE A 86 -11.44 -2.69 -8.03
N ASP A 87 -12.41 -3.24 -7.29
CA ASP A 87 -12.89 -2.63 -6.05
C ASP A 87 -11.77 -2.52 -5.01
N ALA A 88 -11.01 -3.60 -4.83
CA ALA A 88 -9.89 -3.63 -3.88
C ALA A 88 -8.73 -2.72 -4.32
N GLY A 89 -8.50 -2.54 -5.62
CA GLY A 89 -7.53 -1.57 -6.14
C GLY A 89 -7.89 -0.13 -5.78
N ARG A 90 -9.18 0.21 -5.75
CA ARG A 90 -9.66 1.52 -5.26
C ARG A 90 -9.34 1.71 -3.77
N ALA A 91 -9.57 0.66 -2.95
CA ALA A 91 -9.21 0.68 -1.54
C ALA A 91 -7.70 0.85 -1.33
N ALA A 92 -6.89 0.10 -2.08
CA ALA A 92 -5.43 0.22 -2.08
C ALA A 92 -4.96 1.63 -2.40
N GLN A 93 -5.51 2.23 -3.44
CA GLN A 93 -5.14 3.60 -3.85
C GLN A 93 -5.52 4.63 -2.78
N ASN A 94 -6.71 4.50 -2.16
CA ASN A 94 -7.11 5.38 -1.06
C ASN A 94 -6.13 5.29 0.12
N MET A 95 -5.72 4.08 0.51
CA MET A 95 -4.73 3.88 1.58
C MET A 95 -3.41 4.57 1.25
N MET A 96 -2.91 4.40 0.03
CA MET A 96 -1.64 5.00 -0.40
C MET A 96 -1.71 6.53 -0.47
N LEU A 97 -2.85 7.11 -0.88
CA LEU A 97 -3.05 8.56 -0.92
C LEU A 97 -3.19 9.15 0.49
N ALA A 98 -3.90 8.46 1.39
CA ALA A 98 -4.00 8.87 2.79
C ALA A 98 -2.63 8.87 3.47
N ALA A 99 -1.83 7.82 3.26
CA ALA A 99 -0.45 7.75 3.75
C ALA A 99 0.39 8.93 3.22
N TRP A 100 0.32 9.17 1.91
CA TRP A 100 1.06 10.25 1.26
C TRP A 100 0.71 11.64 1.79
N ASN A 101 -0.57 11.87 2.09
CA ASN A 101 -1.03 13.12 2.72
C ASN A 101 -0.37 13.38 4.09
N ASP A 102 -0.06 12.33 4.82
CA ASP A 102 0.57 12.37 6.15
C ASP A 102 2.11 12.21 6.09
N GLY A 103 2.69 12.33 4.89
CA GLY A 103 4.14 12.23 4.68
C GLY A 103 4.67 10.79 4.73
N VAL A 104 3.80 9.79 4.79
CA VAL A 104 4.16 8.37 4.75
C VAL A 104 4.16 7.90 3.29
N THR A 105 5.26 7.30 2.86
CA THR A 105 5.37 6.70 1.53
C THR A 105 4.92 5.26 1.52
N SER A 106 4.65 4.73 0.34
CA SER A 106 4.17 3.36 0.17
C SER A 106 4.69 2.72 -1.10
N CYS A 107 4.69 1.39 -1.10
CA CYS A 107 4.95 0.59 -2.30
C CYS A 107 4.04 -0.64 -2.32
N PRO A 108 3.24 -0.84 -3.39
CA PRO A 108 2.58 -2.11 -3.62
C PRO A 108 3.60 -3.16 -4.05
N ASN A 109 3.53 -4.36 -3.46
CA ASN A 109 4.47 -5.44 -3.69
C ASN A 109 3.79 -6.56 -4.47
N GLY A 110 4.26 -6.82 -5.68
CA GLY A 110 3.81 -7.94 -6.49
C GLY A 110 4.32 -9.26 -5.95
N MET A 111 3.58 -10.33 -6.23
CA MET A 111 3.88 -11.68 -5.81
C MET A 111 4.01 -12.60 -7.01
N PRO A 112 5.03 -13.49 -7.06
CA PRO A 112 5.13 -14.53 -8.09
C PRO A 112 4.03 -15.57 -7.96
N ASP A 113 3.58 -15.84 -6.72
CA ASP A 113 2.56 -16.82 -6.38
C ASP A 113 1.71 -16.30 -5.20
N ALA A 114 0.52 -15.82 -5.50
CA ALA A 114 -0.41 -15.32 -4.49
C ALA A 114 -0.96 -16.43 -3.57
N GLY A 115 -0.94 -17.69 -4.03
CA GLY A 115 -1.37 -18.84 -3.25
C GLY A 115 -0.51 -19.03 -2.02
N LYS A 116 0.83 -18.93 -2.16
CA LYS A 116 1.76 -19.02 -1.02
C LYS A 116 1.51 -17.94 0.03
N ALA A 117 1.23 -16.71 -0.40
CA ALA A 117 0.88 -15.65 0.54
C ALA A 117 -0.45 -15.96 1.27
N GLY A 118 -1.41 -16.55 0.56
CA GLY A 118 -2.67 -17.03 1.14
C GLY A 118 -2.47 -18.13 2.19
N GLU A 119 -1.63 -19.10 1.91
CA GLU A 119 -1.28 -20.19 2.86
C GLU A 119 -0.64 -19.61 4.13
N VAL A 120 0.35 -18.74 3.99
CA VAL A 120 1.02 -18.06 5.12
C VAL A 120 0.04 -17.28 5.98
N LEU A 121 -0.95 -16.63 5.38
CA LEU A 121 -1.95 -15.83 6.07
C LEU A 121 -3.19 -16.65 6.53
N GLY A 122 -3.23 -17.95 6.25
CA GLY A 122 -4.34 -18.83 6.65
C GLY A 122 -5.66 -18.44 6.01
N LEU A 123 -5.65 -18.08 4.71
CA LEU A 123 -6.84 -17.66 3.98
C LEU A 123 -7.78 -18.82 3.67
N GLY A 124 -9.08 -18.53 3.56
CA GLY A 124 -10.09 -19.49 3.09
C GLY A 124 -10.03 -19.71 1.59
N GLU A 125 -10.75 -20.74 1.11
CA GLU A 125 -10.74 -21.17 -0.31
C GLU A 125 -11.17 -20.07 -1.29
N ASP A 126 -12.11 -19.20 -0.89
CA ASP A 126 -12.61 -18.10 -1.71
C ASP A 126 -11.80 -16.80 -1.56
N GLU A 127 -10.77 -16.80 -0.75
CA GLU A 127 -9.97 -15.64 -0.45
C GLU A 127 -8.59 -15.72 -1.12
N HIS A 128 -8.08 -14.59 -1.57
CA HIS A 128 -6.71 -14.51 -2.07
C HIS A 128 -6.09 -13.15 -1.74
N VAL A 129 -4.77 -13.13 -1.66
CA VAL A 129 -4.02 -11.89 -1.49
C VAL A 129 -3.95 -11.18 -2.85
N LEU A 130 -4.53 -9.99 -2.94
CA LEU A 130 -4.42 -9.16 -4.13
C LEU A 130 -3.05 -8.50 -4.21
N ASN A 131 -2.61 -7.94 -3.10
CA ASN A 131 -1.34 -7.23 -2.99
C ASN A 131 -0.93 -7.06 -1.53
N VAL A 132 0.36 -6.83 -1.29
CA VAL A 132 0.87 -6.40 0.03
C VAL A 132 1.45 -5.01 -0.14
N ILE A 133 0.93 -4.03 0.60
CA ILE A 133 1.44 -2.66 0.55
C ILE A 133 2.35 -2.44 1.75
N SER A 134 3.58 -2.03 1.50
CA SER A 134 4.52 -1.57 2.51
C SER A 134 4.44 -0.06 2.68
N PHE A 135 4.57 0.43 3.93
CA PHE A 135 4.49 1.83 4.30
C PHE A 135 5.63 2.20 5.24
N GLY A 136 6.09 3.45 5.14
CA GLY A 136 7.10 4.02 6.01
C GLY A 136 7.39 5.46 5.65
N TYR A 137 8.05 6.21 6.53
CA TYR A 137 8.56 7.51 6.14
C TYR A 137 9.69 7.35 5.12
N PRO A 138 9.84 8.25 4.16
CA PRO A 138 10.89 8.14 3.14
C PRO A 138 12.28 8.25 3.79
N ALA A 139 13.20 7.40 3.36
CA ALA A 139 14.60 7.49 3.80
C ALA A 139 15.28 8.79 3.34
N ARG A 140 14.77 9.38 2.25
CA ARG A 140 15.21 10.68 1.73
C ARG A 140 13.99 11.57 1.54
N GLU A 141 14.01 12.74 2.15
CA GLU A 141 12.96 13.75 1.93
C GLU A 141 12.95 14.17 0.47
N ARG A 142 11.75 14.28 -0.09
CA ARG A 142 11.51 14.82 -1.43
C ARG A 142 10.43 15.88 -1.35
N ASN A 143 10.65 17.02 -1.98
CA ASN A 143 9.61 18.02 -2.13
C ASN A 143 8.60 17.56 -3.21
N PRO A 144 7.34 17.29 -2.86
CA PRO A 144 6.32 16.87 -3.82
C PRO A 144 6.08 17.88 -4.93
N GLU A 145 6.23 19.18 -4.65
CA GLU A 145 5.98 20.27 -5.60
C GLU A 145 7.05 20.36 -6.69
N GLU A 146 8.32 20.22 -6.33
CA GLU A 146 9.44 20.26 -7.31
C GLU A 146 9.26 19.18 -8.38
N ARG A 147 8.83 18.00 -7.99
CA ARG A 147 8.67 16.88 -8.91
C ARG A 147 7.48 17.05 -9.87
N LEU A 148 6.41 17.71 -9.46
CA LEU A 148 5.27 18.01 -10.33
C LEU A 148 5.66 18.90 -11.51
N VAL A 149 6.46 19.93 -11.25
CA VAL A 149 6.90 20.90 -12.28
C VAL A 149 7.81 20.20 -13.28
N GLU A 150 8.81 19.46 -12.85
CA GLU A 150 9.78 18.81 -13.72
C GLU A 150 9.18 17.71 -14.58
N GLU A 151 8.38 16.80 -13.99
CA GLU A 151 7.80 15.69 -14.74
C GLU A 151 6.70 16.14 -15.72
N TRP A 152 5.87 17.11 -15.33
CA TRP A 152 4.84 17.64 -16.21
C TRP A 152 5.46 18.35 -17.41
N LEU A 153 6.48 19.20 -17.20
CA LEU A 153 7.21 19.88 -18.27
C LEU A 153 7.93 18.90 -19.20
N SER A 154 8.47 17.80 -18.67
CA SER A 154 9.13 16.78 -19.48
C SER A 154 8.17 16.01 -20.39
N ARG A 155 6.93 15.78 -19.93
CA ARG A 155 5.88 15.11 -20.70
C ARG A 155 5.20 16.03 -21.73
N ALA A 156 5.08 17.31 -21.42
CA ALA A 156 4.48 18.29 -22.34
C ALA A 156 5.35 18.59 -23.57
N LYS A 157 6.63 18.18 -23.55
CA LYS A 157 7.58 18.36 -24.67
C LYS A 157 7.66 17.15 -25.60
N ARG A 158 6.84 16.13 -25.43
CA ARG A 158 6.74 14.97 -26.33
C ARG A 158 5.44 15.04 -27.11
#